data_a9565f1ba629e383222afe6468ad221c
#
_entry.id   a9565f1ba629e383222afe6468ad221c
#
_cell.length_a   1.000
_cell.length_b   1.000
_cell.length_c   1.000
_cell.angle_alpha   90.00
_cell.angle_beta   90.00
_cell.angle_gamma   90.00
#
_symmetry.space_group_name_H-M   'P 1'
#
loop_
_entity.id
_entity.type
_entity.pdbx_description
1 polymer ?
#
loop_
_entity_poly.entity_id
_entity_poly.type
_entity_poly.pdbx_seq_one_letter_code
_entity_poly.pdbx_strand_id
1 'polypeptide(L)'
;MARRADSDEHYVLDLCDELLGVSGIRQARFDWLRGDPSPTRLRGVTLPVDGYWPDLGLVVEFQEEQHSQPSPFFDRRHTVSGMGRGEQRRRYDERKRTLIPEHGLHLVVIEKSAFTLKSRRIDRDHARDLQVVRRHLGGFK
;
A
#
# COMPACT_ATOMS: atom_id res chain seq x y z
N MET A 1 -5.96 17.01 -12.98
CA MET A 1 -5.48 16.12 -11.91
C MET A 1 -6.67 15.31 -11.37
N ALA A 2 -6.53 13.99 -11.30
CA ALA A 2 -7.60 13.16 -10.77
C ALA A 2 -7.77 13.41 -9.27
N ARG A 3 -9.01 13.47 -8.81
CA ARG A 3 -9.29 13.59 -7.38
C ARG A 3 -8.88 12.29 -6.70
N ARG A 4 -8.52 12.38 -5.41
CA ARG A 4 -8.14 11.21 -4.64
C ARG A 4 -9.21 10.12 -4.68
N ALA A 5 -10.49 10.50 -4.63
CA ALA A 5 -11.60 9.56 -4.70
C ALA A 5 -11.69 8.82 -6.03
N ASP A 6 -11.05 9.34 -7.08
CA ASP A 6 -11.06 8.72 -8.41
C ASP A 6 -9.84 7.81 -8.63
N SER A 7 -8.93 7.72 -7.68
CA SER A 7 -7.74 6.88 -7.82
C SER A 7 -8.08 5.40 -7.73
N ASP A 8 -7.23 4.58 -8.33
CA ASP A 8 -7.38 3.13 -8.23
C ASP A 8 -7.21 2.65 -6.79
N GLU A 9 -6.29 3.27 -6.04
CA GLU A 9 -6.12 2.95 -4.63
C GLU A 9 -7.43 3.16 -3.86
N HIS A 10 -8.05 4.32 -4.03
CA HIS A 10 -9.30 4.63 -3.33
C HIS A 10 -10.40 3.63 -3.70
N TYR A 11 -10.51 3.33 -4.98
CA TYR A 11 -11.48 2.36 -5.50
C TYR A 11 -11.28 0.97 -4.86
N VAL A 12 -10.05 0.48 -4.84
CA VAL A 12 -9.76 -0.85 -4.28
C VAL A 12 -10.03 -0.88 -2.79
N LEU A 13 -9.66 0.17 -2.06
CA LEU A 13 -9.90 0.21 -0.62
C LEU A 13 -11.40 0.31 -0.30
N ASP A 14 -12.18 0.98 -1.15
CA ASP A 14 -13.63 1.00 -1.00
C ASP A 14 -14.22 -0.40 -1.19
N LEU A 15 -13.67 -1.19 -2.12
CA LEU A 15 -14.08 -2.59 -2.27
C LEU A 15 -13.75 -3.41 -1.03
N CYS A 16 -12.62 -3.12 -0.40
CA CYS A 16 -12.27 -3.78 0.87
C CYS A 16 -13.29 -3.45 1.95
N ASP A 17 -13.67 -2.18 2.08
CA ASP A 17 -14.70 -1.77 3.04
C ASP A 17 -16.01 -2.52 2.80
N GLU A 18 -16.44 -2.59 1.55
CA GLU A 18 -17.67 -3.27 1.19
C GLU A 18 -17.61 -4.75 1.56
N LEU A 19 -16.53 -5.41 1.21
CA LEU A 19 -16.37 -6.83 1.50
C LEU A 19 -16.32 -7.12 2.99
N LEU A 20 -15.60 -6.28 3.74
CA LEU A 20 -15.41 -6.48 5.17
C LEU A 20 -16.59 -5.99 6.01
N GLY A 21 -17.46 -5.17 5.42
CA GLY A 21 -18.63 -4.65 6.12
C GLY A 21 -18.33 -3.55 7.11
N VAL A 22 -17.12 -2.98 7.08
CA VAL A 22 -16.70 -1.92 7.98
C VAL A 22 -15.69 -1.04 7.27
N SER A 23 -15.74 0.26 7.54
CA SER A 23 -14.82 1.23 6.93
C SER A 23 -13.46 1.20 7.60
N GLY A 24 -12.42 1.08 6.80
CA GLY A 24 -11.05 1.16 7.28
C GLY A 24 -10.57 2.61 7.37
N ILE A 25 -9.49 2.79 8.12
CA ILE A 25 -8.83 4.09 8.26
C ILE A 25 -7.84 4.22 7.10
N ARG A 26 -7.97 5.28 6.32
CA ARG A 26 -7.06 5.56 5.21
C ARG A 26 -5.83 6.28 5.70
N GLN A 27 -4.67 5.93 5.13
CA GLN A 27 -3.40 6.58 5.44
C GLN A 27 -3.10 6.57 6.94
N ALA A 28 -3.35 5.44 7.58
CA ALA A 28 -3.09 5.27 9.01
C ALA A 28 -1.58 5.26 9.25
N ARG A 29 -1.18 5.81 10.39
CA ARG A 29 0.22 5.89 10.80
C ARG A 29 0.42 5.24 12.15
N PHE A 30 1.53 4.51 12.27
CA PHE A 30 1.91 3.86 13.51
C PHE A 30 3.25 4.42 13.96
N ASP A 31 3.39 4.67 15.26
CA ASP A 31 4.61 5.24 15.80
C ASP A 31 5.84 4.36 15.54
N TRP A 32 5.64 3.06 15.48
CA TRP A 32 6.72 2.10 15.27
C TRP A 32 7.08 1.88 13.79
N LEU A 33 6.32 2.44 12.85
CA LEU A 33 6.57 2.25 11.41
C LEU A 33 7.08 3.55 10.81
N ARG A 34 8.41 3.65 10.68
CA ARG A 34 9.05 4.89 10.28
C ARG A 34 10.05 4.68 9.16
N GLY A 35 10.23 5.74 8.35
CA GLY A 35 11.30 5.79 7.36
C GLY A 35 12.65 6.05 8.01
N ASP A 36 13.65 6.23 7.16
CA ASP A 36 15.01 6.45 7.64
C ASP A 36 15.15 7.79 8.35
N PRO A 37 15.99 7.86 9.42
CA PRO A 37 16.30 9.14 10.06
C PRO A 37 16.94 10.13 9.09
N SER A 38 16.72 11.40 9.36
CA SER A 38 17.33 12.49 8.62
C SER A 38 17.81 13.56 9.60
N PRO A 39 18.61 14.55 9.15
CA PRO A 39 19.06 15.62 10.05
C PRO A 39 17.93 16.39 10.71
N THR A 40 16.77 16.49 10.03
CA THR A 40 15.61 17.22 10.56
C THR A 40 14.62 16.32 11.27
N ARG A 41 14.73 15.00 11.10
CA ARG A 41 13.83 14.00 11.70
C ARG A 41 14.65 12.82 12.21
N LEU A 42 15.18 12.96 13.40
CA LEU A 42 16.13 11.97 13.96
C LEU A 42 15.53 10.58 14.12
N ARG A 43 14.21 10.46 14.33
CA ARG A 43 13.53 9.17 14.42
C ARG A 43 12.92 8.72 13.10
N GLY A 44 13.07 9.52 12.06
CA GLY A 44 12.36 9.30 10.81
C GLY A 44 10.92 9.75 10.87
N VAL A 45 10.25 9.79 9.73
CA VAL A 45 8.84 10.15 9.62
C VAL A 45 8.02 8.86 9.59
N THR A 46 6.86 8.83 10.25
CA THR A 46 5.98 7.67 10.19
C THR A 46 5.57 7.42 8.74
N LEU A 47 5.56 6.15 8.35
CA LEU A 47 5.16 5.73 7.00
C LEU A 47 3.67 5.40 7.02
N PRO A 48 2.84 6.05 6.20
CA PRO A 48 1.42 5.72 6.19
C PRO A 48 1.16 4.36 5.54
N VAL A 49 0.14 3.67 6.02
CA VAL A 49 -0.38 2.49 5.35
C VAL A 49 -1.67 2.88 4.63
N ASP A 50 -1.98 2.22 3.52
CA ASP A 50 -3.10 2.63 2.68
C ASP A 50 -4.45 2.45 3.38
N GLY A 51 -4.67 1.31 4.02
CA GLY A 51 -5.89 1.05 4.76
C GLY A 51 -5.63 0.22 6.00
N TYR A 52 -6.35 0.52 7.07
CA TYR A 52 -6.22 -0.17 8.36
C TYR A 52 -7.59 -0.42 8.96
N TRP A 53 -7.88 -1.67 9.29
CA TRP A 53 -9.12 -2.10 9.93
C TRP A 53 -8.78 -2.61 11.33
N PRO A 54 -8.86 -1.73 12.34
CA PRO A 54 -8.41 -2.06 13.70
C PRO A 54 -9.10 -3.28 14.31
N ASP A 55 -10.40 -3.39 14.10
CA ASP A 55 -11.19 -4.50 14.69
C ASP A 55 -10.76 -5.86 14.15
N LEU A 56 -10.17 -5.88 12.95
CA LEU A 56 -9.70 -7.10 12.31
C LEU A 56 -8.19 -7.29 12.44
N GLY A 57 -7.49 -6.29 12.97
CA GLY A 57 -6.03 -6.30 12.98
C GLY A 57 -5.45 -6.40 11.57
N LEU A 58 -6.09 -5.76 10.60
CA LEU A 58 -5.77 -5.91 9.19
C LEU A 58 -5.26 -4.61 8.58
N VAL A 59 -4.13 -4.70 7.89
CA VAL A 59 -3.57 -3.62 7.07
C VAL A 59 -3.60 -4.08 5.61
N VAL A 60 -4.10 -3.22 4.72
CA VAL A 60 -4.07 -3.47 3.28
C VAL A 60 -3.24 -2.39 2.62
N GLU A 61 -2.30 -2.82 1.77
CA GLU A 61 -1.50 -1.94 0.93
C GLU A 61 -1.86 -2.20 -0.53
N PHE A 62 -2.14 -1.12 -1.28
CA PHE A 62 -2.37 -1.22 -2.71
C PHE A 62 -1.10 -0.85 -3.44
N GLN A 63 -0.59 -1.77 -4.27
CA GLN A 63 0.66 -1.58 -4.99
C GLN A 63 0.36 -1.26 -6.44
N GLU A 64 0.61 -0.01 -6.83
CA GLU A 64 0.30 0.46 -8.18
C GLU A 64 1.30 -0.01 -9.22
N GLU A 65 2.54 -0.24 -8.81
CA GLU A 65 3.60 -0.66 -9.72
C GLU A 65 4.35 -1.85 -9.17
N GLN A 66 4.86 -2.69 -10.08
CA GLN A 66 5.75 -3.77 -9.68
C GLN A 66 7.14 -3.18 -9.44
N HIS A 67 7.62 -3.32 -8.21
CA HIS A 67 8.93 -2.82 -7.81
C HIS A 67 10.02 -3.87 -7.95
N SER A 68 9.73 -4.98 -8.62
CA SER A 68 10.68 -6.08 -8.80
C SER A 68 11.83 -5.73 -9.74
N GLN A 69 11.61 -4.79 -10.65
CA GLN A 69 12.65 -4.33 -11.57
C GLN A 69 12.80 -2.82 -11.42
N PRO A 70 13.93 -2.36 -10.87
CA PRO A 70 14.16 -0.93 -10.74
C PRO A 70 14.30 -0.30 -12.11
N SER A 71 13.72 0.88 -12.27
CA SER A 71 13.94 1.68 -13.46
C SER A 71 15.35 2.28 -13.40
N PRO A 72 16.19 2.07 -14.41
CA PRO A 72 17.52 2.69 -14.41
C PRO A 72 17.46 4.20 -14.30
N PHE A 73 16.40 4.79 -14.83
CA PHE A 73 16.21 6.23 -14.78
C PHE A 73 15.97 6.72 -13.36
N PHE A 74 15.13 6.03 -12.60
CA PHE A 74 14.83 6.39 -11.22
C PHE A 74 15.98 6.09 -10.29
N ASP A 75 16.71 5.00 -10.52
CA ASP A 75 17.77 4.59 -9.63
C ASP A 75 18.97 5.52 -9.69
N ARG A 76 19.08 6.38 -10.71
CA ARG A 76 20.13 7.39 -10.80
C ARG A 76 19.88 8.60 -9.93
N ARG A 77 18.64 8.80 -9.46
CA ARG A 77 18.29 9.92 -8.59
C ARG A 77 18.47 9.51 -7.14
N HIS A 78 19.31 10.24 -6.46
CA HIS A 78 19.57 9.98 -5.05
C HIS A 78 18.62 10.76 -4.16
N THR A 79 18.18 10.12 -3.08
CA THR A 79 17.39 10.73 -2.03
C THR A 79 18.34 11.38 -1.02
N VAL A 80 17.76 11.98 0.03
CA VAL A 80 18.53 12.61 1.10
C VAL A 80 19.48 11.62 1.78
N SER A 81 19.12 10.34 1.79
CA SER A 81 19.95 9.28 2.38
C SER A 81 21.03 8.77 1.43
N GLY A 82 21.14 9.33 0.22
CA GLY A 82 22.09 8.87 -0.78
C GLY A 82 21.64 7.65 -1.57
N MET A 83 20.42 7.21 -1.34
CA MET A 83 19.83 6.04 -1.95
C MET A 83 18.95 6.43 -3.14
N GLY A 84 18.91 5.63 -4.18
CA GLY A 84 17.99 5.86 -5.29
C GLY A 84 16.54 5.72 -4.83
N ARG A 85 15.62 6.46 -5.48
CA ARG A 85 14.20 6.42 -5.09
C ARG A 85 13.61 5.03 -5.17
N GLY A 86 13.95 4.25 -6.19
CA GLY A 86 13.44 2.90 -6.33
C GLY A 86 13.91 1.99 -5.21
N GLU A 87 15.18 2.13 -4.83
CA GLU A 87 15.75 1.35 -3.74
C GLU A 87 15.14 1.73 -2.39
N GLN A 88 14.93 3.03 -2.14
CA GLN A 88 14.29 3.48 -0.91
C GLN A 88 12.87 2.95 -0.80
N ARG A 89 12.11 2.96 -1.90
CA ARG A 89 10.75 2.43 -1.93
C ARG A 89 10.72 0.95 -1.59
N ARG A 90 11.61 0.16 -2.20
CA ARG A 90 11.69 -1.27 -1.91
C ARG A 90 12.04 -1.51 -0.45
N ARG A 91 12.95 -0.71 0.09
CA ARG A 91 13.36 -0.81 1.48
C ARG A 91 12.21 -0.51 2.44
N TYR A 92 11.41 0.50 2.14
CA TYR A 92 10.26 0.85 2.97
C TYR A 92 9.14 -0.17 2.85
N ASP A 93 8.91 -0.70 1.65
CA ASP A 93 7.95 -1.77 1.45
C ASP A 93 8.35 -3.01 2.25
N GLU A 94 9.63 -3.36 2.23
CA GLU A 94 10.13 -4.49 2.99
C GLU A 94 10.04 -4.26 4.50
N ARG A 95 10.29 -3.02 4.93
CA ARG A 95 10.14 -2.65 6.33
C ARG A 95 8.70 -2.87 6.81
N LYS A 96 7.73 -2.47 6.00
CA LYS A 96 6.32 -2.73 6.30
C LYS A 96 6.03 -4.22 6.38
N ARG A 97 6.54 -5.01 5.44
CA ARG A 97 6.33 -6.46 5.43
C ARG A 97 6.90 -7.15 6.65
N THR A 98 7.93 -6.59 7.24
CA THR A 98 8.56 -7.12 8.45
C THR A 98 7.87 -6.63 9.71
N LEU A 99 7.71 -5.32 9.84
CA LEU A 99 7.25 -4.73 11.10
C LEU A 99 5.75 -4.91 11.34
N ILE A 100 4.94 -4.86 10.30
CA ILE A 100 3.49 -4.99 10.49
C ILE A 100 3.13 -6.34 11.11
N PRO A 101 3.61 -7.48 10.56
CA PRO A 101 3.35 -8.77 11.23
C PRO A 101 3.98 -8.87 12.62
N GLU A 102 5.16 -8.29 12.83
CA GLU A 102 5.81 -8.31 14.14
C GLU A 102 4.97 -7.62 15.22
N HIS A 103 4.15 -6.65 14.82
CA HIS A 103 3.26 -5.95 15.75
C HIS A 103 1.87 -6.59 15.83
N GLY A 104 1.76 -7.83 15.40
CA GLY A 104 0.53 -8.60 15.54
C GLY A 104 -0.57 -8.25 14.55
N LEU A 105 -0.24 -7.55 13.48
CA LEU A 105 -1.20 -7.18 12.45
C LEU A 105 -1.03 -8.05 11.22
N HIS A 106 -2.12 -8.27 10.50
CA HIS A 106 -2.08 -8.97 9.23
C HIS A 106 -1.86 -7.96 8.11
N LEU A 107 -0.93 -8.25 7.22
CA LEU A 107 -0.67 -7.41 6.05
C LEU A 107 -1.11 -8.13 4.80
N VAL A 108 -1.98 -7.50 4.03
CA VAL A 108 -2.38 -7.98 2.70
C VAL A 108 -1.96 -6.93 1.68
N VAL A 109 -1.20 -7.36 0.69
CA VAL A 109 -0.79 -6.49 -0.41
C VAL A 109 -1.60 -6.86 -1.63
N ILE A 110 -2.32 -5.89 -2.19
CA ILE A 110 -3.12 -6.09 -3.40
C ILE A 110 -2.43 -5.33 -4.53
N GLU A 111 -1.98 -6.06 -5.54
CA GLU A 111 -1.29 -5.45 -6.67
C GLU A 111 -2.30 -5.03 -7.74
N LYS A 112 -2.05 -3.89 -8.35
CA LYS A 112 -2.87 -3.38 -9.44
C LYS A 112 -2.95 -4.40 -10.59
N SER A 113 -1.88 -5.15 -10.82
CA SER A 113 -1.82 -6.17 -11.85
C SER A 113 -2.81 -7.33 -11.64
N ALA A 114 -3.38 -7.45 -10.44
CA ALA A 114 -4.40 -8.47 -10.18
C ALA A 114 -5.74 -8.13 -10.83
N PHE A 115 -5.91 -6.90 -11.28
CA PHE A 115 -7.15 -6.42 -11.91
C PHE A 115 -6.99 -6.33 -13.42
N THR A 116 -8.11 -6.18 -14.13
CA THR A 116 -8.07 -5.91 -15.56
C THR A 116 -7.74 -4.44 -15.78
N LEU A 117 -6.72 -4.17 -16.56
CA LEU A 117 -6.25 -2.80 -16.78
C LEU A 117 -6.56 -2.31 -18.18
N LYS A 118 -6.84 -1.01 -18.27
CA LYS A 118 -6.98 -0.28 -19.53
C LYS A 118 -6.25 1.03 -19.37
N SER A 119 -5.27 1.27 -20.25
CA SER A 119 -4.44 2.48 -20.19
C SER A 119 -3.82 2.69 -18.80
N ARG A 120 -3.28 1.61 -18.25
CA ARG A 120 -2.60 1.58 -16.95
C ARG A 120 -3.49 1.87 -15.74
N ARG A 121 -4.82 1.90 -15.95
CA ARG A 121 -5.77 2.07 -14.85
C ARG A 121 -6.69 0.86 -14.82
N ILE A 122 -7.28 0.61 -13.64
CA ILE A 122 -8.23 -0.48 -13.52
C ILE A 122 -9.44 -0.19 -14.40
N ASP A 123 -9.76 -1.13 -15.29
CA ASP A 123 -10.96 -1.12 -16.06
C ASP A 123 -12.08 -1.63 -15.16
N ARG A 124 -12.77 -0.71 -14.51
CA ARG A 124 -13.63 -1.01 -13.36
C ARG A 124 -14.86 -1.82 -13.72
N ASP A 125 -15.00 -2.94 -13.03
CA ASP A 125 -16.18 -3.80 -13.09
C ASP A 125 -16.39 -4.27 -11.66
N HIS A 126 -17.43 -3.77 -11.02
CA HIS A 126 -17.64 -3.96 -9.59
C HIS A 126 -17.65 -5.45 -9.20
N ALA A 127 -18.44 -6.27 -9.89
CA ALA A 127 -18.57 -7.68 -9.52
C ALA A 127 -17.25 -8.44 -9.71
N ARG A 128 -16.56 -8.20 -10.82
CA ARG A 128 -15.29 -8.85 -11.09
C ARG A 128 -14.21 -8.41 -10.11
N ASP A 129 -14.12 -7.10 -9.87
CA ASP A 129 -13.09 -6.54 -9.00
C ASP A 129 -13.31 -6.91 -7.55
N LEU A 130 -14.57 -7.00 -7.13
CA LEU A 130 -14.89 -7.46 -5.77
C LEU A 130 -14.43 -8.91 -5.57
N GLN A 131 -14.51 -9.74 -6.59
CA GLN A 131 -14.00 -11.12 -6.50
C GLN A 131 -12.47 -11.14 -6.37
N VAL A 132 -11.77 -10.21 -7.03
CA VAL A 132 -10.31 -10.10 -6.87
C VAL A 132 -9.97 -9.77 -5.42
N VAL A 133 -10.65 -8.78 -4.85
CA VAL A 133 -10.43 -8.39 -3.46
C VAL A 133 -10.79 -9.54 -2.52
N ARG A 134 -11.88 -10.24 -2.78
CA ARG A 134 -12.30 -11.38 -1.96
C ARG A 134 -11.23 -12.47 -1.91
N ARG A 135 -10.58 -12.76 -3.03
CA ARG A 135 -9.51 -13.75 -3.05
C ARG A 135 -8.34 -13.33 -2.17
N HIS A 136 -8.05 -12.03 -2.11
CA HIS A 136 -6.96 -11.54 -1.25
C HIS A 136 -7.36 -11.52 0.23
N LEU A 137 -8.62 -11.24 0.55
CA LEU A 137 -9.09 -11.03 1.91
C LEU A 137 -9.91 -12.20 2.48
N GLY A 138 -9.91 -13.36 1.81
CA GLY A 138 -10.79 -14.47 2.18
C GLY A 138 -10.71 -14.91 3.63
N GLY A 139 -9.57 -14.74 4.28
CA GLY A 139 -9.38 -15.13 5.67
C GLY A 139 -9.97 -14.15 6.71
N PHE A 140 -10.50 -13.02 6.28
CA PHE A 140 -10.96 -11.97 7.19
C PHE A 140 -12.46 -11.76 7.19
N LYS A 141 -13.19 -12.54 6.46
CA LYS A 141 -14.63 -12.39 6.41
C LYS A 141 -15.37 -13.38 7.28
#